data_124cbb4b6d34516ebc8f86602e81bd62
#
_entry.id   124cbb4b6d34516ebc8f86602e81bd62
#
_cell.length_a   1.000
_cell.length_b   1.000
_cell.length_c   1.000
_cell.angle_alpha   90.00
_cell.angle_beta   90.00
_cell.angle_gamma   90.00
#
_symmetry.space_group_name_H-M   'P 1'
#
loop_
_entity.id
_entity.type
_entity.pdbx_description
1 polymer ?
#
loop_
_entity_poly.entity_id
_entity_poly.type
_entity_poly.pdbx_seq_one_letter_code
_entity_poly.pdbx_strand_id
1 'polypeptide(L)'
;MWKILQPSSIHFGAEVARNYHYPSNCLIITSKGAISRGWIDYLKIKNSNVFDEVEPNPSIKTVEKIMGEYKNENFSSIIGLGGGSSLDVAKFVAFKMEKKKIMIPTTFGSGSEVTRISVLNVDRKKTSF
;
A
#
# COMPACT_ATOMS: atom_id res chain seq x y z
N MET A 1 -25.19 6.33 -17.95
CA MET A 1 -23.79 6.80 -18.00
C MET A 1 -22.89 5.87 -17.22
N TRP A 2 -21.80 5.45 -17.79
CA TRP A 2 -20.80 4.62 -17.13
C TRP A 2 -19.69 5.51 -16.60
N LYS A 3 -19.23 5.25 -15.37
CA LYS A 3 -18.12 5.99 -14.76
C LYS A 3 -17.02 5.01 -14.37
N ILE A 4 -15.81 5.25 -14.89
CA ILE A 4 -14.62 4.46 -14.53
C ILE A 4 -13.76 5.32 -13.61
N LEU A 5 -13.43 4.78 -12.43
CA LEU A 5 -12.54 5.42 -11.48
C LEU A 5 -11.17 4.75 -11.56
N GLN A 6 -10.16 5.52 -11.93
CA GLN A 6 -8.78 5.06 -12.08
C GLN A 6 -7.84 5.94 -11.24
N PRO A 7 -6.61 5.48 -10.97
CA PRO A 7 -5.59 6.35 -10.40
C PRO A 7 -5.39 7.60 -11.26
N SER A 8 -5.02 8.72 -10.64
CA SER A 8 -4.77 9.98 -11.35
C SER A 8 -3.59 9.87 -12.31
N SER A 9 -2.63 8.98 -12.03
CA SER A 9 -1.54 8.69 -12.96
C SER A 9 -1.08 7.24 -12.79
N ILE A 10 -0.62 6.65 -13.90
CA ILE A 10 -0.03 5.33 -13.94
C ILE A 10 1.31 5.47 -14.62
N HIS A 11 2.38 5.08 -13.93
CA HIS A 11 3.73 5.07 -14.45
C HIS A 11 4.12 3.65 -14.79
N PHE A 12 4.55 3.42 -16.00
CA PHE A 12 4.84 2.08 -16.49
C PHE A 12 6.15 2.08 -17.29
N GLY A 13 6.99 1.08 -17.06
CA GLY A 13 8.25 0.93 -17.78
C GLY A 13 9.36 0.36 -16.90
N ALA A 14 10.48 0.02 -17.54
CA ALA A 14 11.65 -0.52 -16.85
C ALA A 14 12.19 0.49 -15.84
N GLU A 15 12.44 0.03 -14.62
CA GLU A 15 13.00 0.83 -13.51
C GLU A 15 12.21 2.10 -13.16
N VAL A 16 10.97 2.23 -13.61
CA VAL A 16 10.16 3.42 -13.36
C VAL A 16 9.93 3.66 -11.87
N ALA A 17 9.70 2.59 -11.10
CA ALA A 17 9.50 2.70 -9.66
C ALA A 17 10.76 3.16 -8.93
N ARG A 18 11.93 2.69 -9.38
CA ARG A 18 13.21 3.10 -8.81
C ARG A 18 13.54 4.57 -9.08
N ASN A 19 13.17 5.06 -10.25
CA ASN A 19 13.49 6.40 -10.70
C ASN A 19 12.40 7.43 -10.37
N TYR A 20 11.30 6.99 -9.77
CA TYR A 20 10.23 7.89 -9.34
C TYR A 20 10.67 8.75 -8.15
N HIS A 21 10.27 10.01 -8.15
CA HIS A 21 10.57 10.93 -7.04
C HIS A 21 9.48 10.82 -5.97
N TYR A 22 9.74 9.98 -4.97
CA TYR A 22 8.79 9.77 -3.88
C TYR A 22 8.74 10.99 -2.96
N PRO A 23 7.53 11.35 -2.46
CA PRO A 23 7.45 12.38 -1.43
C PRO A 23 8.19 11.95 -0.17
N SER A 24 8.66 12.92 0.59
CA SER A 24 9.21 12.66 1.93
C SER A 24 8.08 12.39 2.92
N ASN A 25 8.42 11.82 4.07
CA ASN A 25 7.49 11.55 5.17
C ASN A 25 6.31 10.67 4.76
N CYS A 26 6.60 9.55 4.11
CA CYS A 26 5.60 8.55 3.75
C CYS A 26 5.54 7.42 4.77
N LEU A 27 4.42 6.73 4.82
CA LEU A 27 4.30 5.43 5.46
C LEU A 27 4.29 4.37 4.37
N ILE A 28 5.27 3.47 4.41
CA ILE A 28 5.37 2.34 3.50
C ILE A 28 4.72 1.13 4.18
N ILE A 29 3.71 0.57 3.56
CA ILE A 29 3.00 -0.62 4.05
C ILE A 29 3.39 -1.80 3.17
N THR A 30 3.99 -2.80 3.77
CA THR A 30 4.58 -3.93 3.05
C THR A 30 4.62 -5.19 3.93
N SER A 31 5.29 -6.22 3.43
CA SER A 31 5.51 -7.49 4.13
C SER A 31 6.99 -7.69 4.42
N LYS A 32 7.29 -8.60 5.36
CA LYS A 32 8.68 -8.98 5.67
C LYS A 32 9.38 -9.58 4.44
N GLY A 33 8.63 -10.28 3.59
CA GLY A 33 9.18 -10.83 2.35
C GLY A 33 9.67 -9.76 1.39
N ALA A 34 8.96 -8.65 1.26
CA ALA A 34 9.38 -7.54 0.41
C ALA A 34 10.69 -6.92 0.91
N ILE A 35 10.82 -6.77 2.24
CA ILE A 35 12.04 -6.26 2.85
C ILE A 35 13.21 -7.21 2.63
N SER A 36 13.01 -8.51 2.87
CA SER A 36 14.07 -9.50 2.70
C SER A 36 14.57 -9.63 1.25
N ARG A 37 13.71 -9.31 0.29
CA ARG A 37 14.07 -9.28 -1.14
C ARG A 37 14.77 -7.98 -1.56
N GLY A 38 14.92 -7.01 -0.64
CA GLY A 38 15.61 -5.76 -0.90
C GLY A 38 14.80 -4.72 -1.68
N TRP A 39 13.47 -4.85 -1.76
CA TRP A 39 12.65 -3.95 -2.54
C TRP A 39 12.69 -2.50 -2.03
N ILE A 40 12.71 -2.29 -0.71
CA ILE A 40 12.77 -0.94 -0.15
C ILE A 40 14.09 -0.26 -0.51
N ASP A 41 15.20 -0.97 -0.37
CA ASP A 41 16.51 -0.44 -0.75
C ASP A 41 16.58 -0.13 -2.25
N TYR A 42 16.01 -1.00 -3.06
CA TYR A 42 15.96 -0.80 -4.51
C TYR A 42 15.23 0.49 -4.89
N LEU A 43 14.13 0.81 -4.22
CA LEU A 43 13.31 1.98 -4.51
C LEU A 43 13.93 3.28 -4.02
N LYS A 44 14.91 3.23 -3.12
CA LYS A 44 15.60 4.40 -2.56
C LYS A 44 14.66 5.43 -1.94
N ILE A 45 13.58 4.96 -1.30
CA ILE A 45 12.65 5.84 -0.59
C ILE A 45 13.30 6.28 0.72
N LYS A 46 13.37 7.58 0.94
CA LYS A 46 14.03 8.19 2.11
C LYS A 46 13.02 8.84 3.04
N ASN A 47 13.43 9.02 4.30
CA ASN A 47 12.67 9.74 5.32
C ASN A 47 11.23 9.23 5.45
N SER A 48 11.07 7.92 5.48
CA SER A 48 9.77 7.27 5.56
C SER A 48 9.75 6.22 6.66
N ASN A 49 8.57 6.01 7.25
CA ASN A 49 8.33 4.93 8.17
C ASN A 49 7.90 3.68 7.39
N VAL A 50 8.22 2.51 7.93
CA VAL A 50 7.89 1.23 7.30
C VAL A 50 7.08 0.39 8.26
N PHE A 51 5.92 -0.07 7.83
CA PHE A 51 5.16 -1.13 8.47
C PHE A 51 5.30 -2.39 7.61
N ASP A 52 5.92 -3.43 8.14
CA ASP A 52 6.28 -4.63 7.39
C ASP A 52 5.55 -5.90 7.82
N GLU A 53 4.46 -5.75 8.57
CA GLU A 53 3.77 -6.89 9.17
C GLU A 53 2.47 -7.26 8.46
N VAL A 54 2.34 -6.95 7.16
CA VAL A 54 1.18 -7.39 6.39
C VAL A 54 1.31 -8.89 6.11
N GLU A 55 0.35 -9.65 6.60
CA GLU A 55 0.26 -11.10 6.40
C GLU A 55 -0.51 -11.43 5.12
N PRO A 56 -0.34 -12.65 4.57
CA PRO A 56 -1.25 -13.14 3.53
C PRO A 56 -2.70 -13.15 4.03
N ASN A 57 -3.65 -12.79 3.17
CA ASN A 57 -5.06 -12.64 3.56
C ASN A 57 -5.23 -11.71 4.76
N PRO A 58 -4.88 -10.43 4.62
CA PRO A 58 -4.80 -9.52 5.76
C PRO A 58 -6.16 -9.31 6.41
N SER A 59 -6.15 -9.04 7.71
CA SER A 59 -7.36 -8.79 8.49
C SER A 59 -7.55 -7.29 8.74
N ILE A 60 -8.78 -6.94 9.13
CA ILE A 60 -9.07 -5.58 9.58
C ILE A 60 -8.24 -5.22 10.83
N LYS A 61 -7.85 -6.21 11.62
CA LYS A 61 -6.99 -5.98 12.79
C LYS A 61 -5.63 -5.41 12.41
N THR A 62 -5.08 -5.81 11.26
CA THR A 62 -3.83 -5.26 10.75
C THR A 62 -4.00 -3.77 10.45
N VAL A 63 -5.10 -3.38 9.83
CA VAL A 63 -5.43 -1.97 9.58
C VAL A 63 -5.56 -1.22 10.90
N GLU A 64 -6.28 -1.76 11.87
CA GLU A 64 -6.47 -1.14 13.18
C GLU A 64 -5.13 -0.96 13.90
N LYS A 65 -4.24 -1.94 13.79
CA LYS A 65 -2.88 -1.85 14.35
C LYS A 65 -2.10 -0.69 13.75
N ILE A 66 -2.13 -0.56 12.42
CA ILE A 66 -1.47 0.55 11.73
C ILE A 66 -2.06 1.89 12.16
N MET A 67 -3.38 1.99 12.17
CA MET A 67 -4.06 3.23 12.57
C MET A 67 -3.73 3.63 14.01
N GLY A 68 -3.62 2.67 14.93
CA GLY A 68 -3.24 2.92 16.31
C GLY A 68 -1.78 3.30 16.46
N GLU A 69 -0.88 2.61 15.77
CA GLU A 69 0.57 2.84 15.86
C GLU A 69 0.97 4.20 15.33
N TYR A 70 0.32 4.68 14.27
CA TYR A 70 0.67 5.93 13.58
C TYR A 70 -0.36 7.03 13.75
N LYS A 71 -1.24 6.94 14.74
CA LYS A 71 -2.36 7.89 14.90
C LYS A 71 -1.93 9.35 15.08
N ASN A 72 -0.73 9.58 15.62
CA ASN A 72 -0.20 10.93 15.86
C ASN A 72 0.74 11.41 14.75
N GLU A 73 0.91 10.62 13.70
CA GLU A 73 1.78 10.96 12.58
C GLU A 73 0.97 11.58 11.44
N ASN A 74 1.54 12.59 10.80
CA ASN A 74 0.91 13.24 9.66
C ASN A 74 1.72 12.97 8.39
N PHE A 75 1.53 11.80 7.79
CA PHE A 75 2.23 11.43 6.57
C PHE A 75 1.77 12.25 5.37
N SER A 76 2.68 12.50 4.43
CA SER A 76 2.33 13.12 3.15
C SER A 76 1.59 12.16 2.23
N SER A 77 1.96 10.88 2.26
CA SER A 77 1.38 9.83 1.41
C SER A 77 1.56 8.46 2.03
N ILE A 78 0.73 7.53 1.63
CA ILE A 78 0.84 6.11 1.97
C ILE A 78 1.35 5.37 0.74
N ILE A 79 2.41 4.58 0.91
CA ILE A 79 2.98 3.76 -0.16
C ILE A 79 2.66 2.30 0.14
N GLY A 80 1.97 1.64 -0.77
CA GLY A 80 1.77 0.19 -0.73
C GLY A 80 2.81 -0.48 -1.61
N LEU A 81 3.56 -1.43 -1.06
CA LEU A 81 4.62 -2.14 -1.78
C LEU A 81 4.45 -3.64 -1.57
N GLY A 82 4.22 -4.36 -2.64
CA GLY A 82 4.11 -5.80 -2.57
C GLY A 82 3.02 -6.39 -3.44
N GLY A 83 2.49 -7.53 -3.04
CA GLY A 83 1.36 -8.17 -3.70
C GLY A 83 0.03 -7.58 -3.27
N GLY A 84 -1.05 -8.20 -3.71
CA GLY A 84 -2.41 -7.71 -3.46
C GLY A 84 -2.73 -7.48 -2.00
N SER A 85 -2.20 -8.32 -1.10
CA SER A 85 -2.42 -8.17 0.35
C SER A 85 -1.90 -6.85 0.88
N SER A 86 -0.64 -6.51 0.59
CA SER A 86 -0.05 -5.24 1.02
C SER A 86 -0.74 -4.04 0.38
N LEU A 87 -1.09 -4.15 -0.90
CA LEU A 87 -1.76 -3.06 -1.61
C LEU A 87 -3.17 -2.82 -1.07
N ASP A 88 -3.90 -3.87 -0.74
CA ASP A 88 -5.25 -3.75 -0.17
C ASP A 88 -5.22 -3.08 1.20
N VAL A 89 -4.29 -3.46 2.07
CA VAL A 89 -4.11 -2.80 3.37
C VAL A 89 -3.74 -1.33 3.19
N ALA A 90 -2.79 -1.04 2.30
CA ALA A 90 -2.34 0.32 2.05
C ALA A 90 -3.47 1.21 1.53
N LYS A 91 -4.29 0.71 0.62
CA LYS A 91 -5.44 1.45 0.10
C LYS A 91 -6.43 1.80 1.21
N PHE A 92 -6.75 0.83 2.05
CA PHE A 92 -7.71 1.04 3.13
C PHE A 92 -7.18 2.02 4.18
N VAL A 93 -5.89 1.90 4.55
CA VAL A 93 -5.25 2.85 5.47
C VAL A 93 -5.22 4.26 4.87
N ALA A 94 -4.86 4.40 3.60
CA ALA A 94 -4.84 5.70 2.94
C ALA A 94 -6.22 6.35 2.93
N PHE A 95 -7.26 5.56 2.66
CA PHE A 95 -8.64 6.02 2.72
C PHE A 95 -9.02 6.50 4.13
N LYS A 96 -8.72 5.69 5.16
CA LYS A 96 -9.03 6.03 6.55
C LYS A 96 -8.26 7.25 7.05
N MET A 97 -7.02 7.41 6.64
CA MET A 97 -6.18 8.56 7.00
C MET A 97 -6.41 9.78 6.10
N GLU A 98 -7.20 9.63 5.06
CA GLU A 98 -7.44 10.68 4.05
C GLU A 98 -6.14 11.18 3.43
N LYS A 99 -5.28 10.23 3.02
CA LYS A 99 -3.97 10.51 2.43
C LYS A 99 -3.91 10.06 0.98
N LYS A 100 -3.03 10.71 0.22
CA LYS A 100 -2.66 10.25 -1.12
C LYS A 100 -1.96 8.90 -1.02
N LYS A 101 -2.07 8.10 -2.05
CA LYS A 101 -1.50 6.75 -2.07
C LYS A 101 -0.67 6.53 -3.34
N ILE A 102 0.39 5.74 -3.19
CA ILE A 102 1.24 5.28 -4.28
C ILE A 102 1.30 3.77 -4.16
N MET A 103 0.85 3.06 -5.19
CA MET A 103 0.78 1.60 -5.19
C MET A 103 1.87 1.03 -6.09
N ILE A 104 2.73 0.18 -5.54
CA ILE A 104 3.86 -0.44 -6.26
C ILE A 104 3.69 -1.96 -6.18
N PRO A 105 3.11 -2.59 -7.22
CA PRO A 105 2.92 -4.03 -7.20
C PRO A 105 4.22 -4.77 -7.49
N THR A 106 4.42 -5.89 -6.80
CA THR A 106 5.53 -6.82 -7.04
C THR A 106 5.06 -8.15 -7.61
N THR A 107 3.75 -8.34 -7.78
CA THR A 107 3.14 -9.54 -8.36
C THR A 107 2.12 -9.15 -9.42
N PHE A 108 1.81 -10.08 -10.31
CA PHE A 108 0.74 -9.92 -11.29
C PHE A 108 -0.53 -10.61 -10.79
N GLY A 109 -1.69 -10.15 -11.27
CA GLY A 109 -2.96 -10.87 -11.18
C GLY A 109 -4.02 -10.23 -10.31
N SER A 110 -3.71 -9.59 -9.20
CA SER A 110 -4.74 -9.01 -8.33
C SER A 110 -5.35 -7.72 -8.90
N GLY A 111 -4.56 -6.92 -9.62
CA GLY A 111 -4.97 -5.61 -10.09
C GLY A 111 -5.22 -4.60 -8.99
N SER A 112 -4.82 -4.91 -7.75
CA SER A 112 -5.07 -4.07 -6.57
C SER A 112 -4.51 -2.65 -6.72
N GLU A 113 -3.44 -2.48 -7.47
CA GLU A 113 -2.78 -1.19 -7.70
C GLU A 113 -3.67 -0.18 -8.45
N VAL A 114 -4.66 -0.65 -9.19
CA VAL A 114 -5.53 0.22 -10.00
C VAL A 114 -6.99 0.20 -9.56
N THR A 115 -7.36 -0.62 -8.58
CA THR A 115 -8.73 -0.68 -8.07
C THR A 115 -8.87 0.09 -6.76
N ARG A 116 -10.10 0.51 -6.46
CA ARG A 116 -10.42 1.13 -5.19
C ARG A 116 -10.87 0.13 -4.12
N ILE A 117 -11.00 -1.13 -4.49
CA ILE A 117 -11.53 -2.17 -3.60
C ILE A 117 -10.38 -2.79 -2.81
N SER A 118 -10.56 -2.91 -1.51
CA SER A 118 -9.69 -3.66 -0.61
C SER A 118 -10.43 -4.89 -0.11
N VAL A 119 -9.76 -6.04 -0.09
CA VAL A 119 -10.31 -7.29 0.43
C VAL A 119 -9.58 -7.64 1.72
N LEU A 120 -10.31 -7.63 2.82
CA LEU A 120 -9.76 -7.87 4.15
C LEU A 120 -10.61 -8.91 4.88
N ASN A 121 -10.00 -9.65 5.79
CA ASN A 121 -10.71 -10.57 6.65
C ASN A 121 -11.32 -9.82 7.83
N VAL A 122 -12.63 -9.96 7.98
CA VAL A 122 -13.38 -9.46 9.13
C VAL A 122 -14.07 -10.66 9.77
N ASP A 123 -13.74 -10.99 11.01
CA ASP A 123 -14.28 -12.14 11.74
C ASP A 123 -14.18 -13.43 10.92
N ARG A 124 -13.00 -13.70 10.32
CA ARG A 124 -12.68 -14.86 9.48
C ARG A 124 -13.43 -14.92 8.15
N LYS A 125 -14.08 -13.84 7.74
CA LYS A 125 -14.75 -13.74 6.43
C LYS A 125 -14.05 -12.70 5.58
N LYS A 126 -13.83 -13.01 4.31
CA LYS A 126 -13.30 -12.02 3.35
C LYS A 126 -14.40 -11.00 3.05
N THR A 127 -14.08 -9.74 3.23
CA THR A 127 -14.99 -8.63 3.02
C THR A 127 -14.33 -7.60 2.10
N SER A 128 -15.10 -7.07 1.15
CA SER A 128 -14.63 -6.01 0.24
C SER A 128 -15.01 -4.64 0.77
N PHE A 129 -14.10 -3.73 0.67
CA PHE A 129 -14.27 -2.34 1.08
C PHE A 129 -14.02 -1.36 -0.06
#